data_54eae6d755d20d76c6814335e61b7c8a
#
_entry.id   54eae6d755d20d76c6814335e61b7c8a
#
_cell.length_a   1.000
_cell.length_b   1.000
_cell.length_c   1.000
_cell.angle_alpha   90.00
_cell.angle_beta   90.00
_cell.angle_gamma   90.00
#
_symmetry.space_group_name_H-M   'P 1'
#
loop_
_entity.id
_entity.type
_entity.pdbx_description
1 polymer ?
#
loop_
_entity_poly.entity_id
_entity_poly.type
_entity_poly.pdbx_seq_one_letter_code
_entity_poly.pdbx_strand_id
1 'polypeptide(L)'
;MLANFEKRNYNGKERVWVGRYRNLQNLPHWHLESELIYVESGEIIVSDNHEKYPLATRDAIFLQGGDIHYIKSSPDSIVAIILFDSSLLSGILKEHRLAGAKLEHSYPIKEYFEKMQIELKSQKMFYDLKLRSLITDLMIEIFRKEELAAQIQPEKHSSIDNYKNLLSEIETKYDYITFSDAADFMKLSEPYFSKFFRKVSGMTFSQYLNAVRLEHAIELLKNNTEHLAITEIAAKCGFDTIRHFNRVFKDITGMSPRQMPSDYVLDVRPIRTISDAFNPTLQNSELL
;
A
#
# COMPACT_ATOMS: atom_id res chain seq x y z
N MET A 1 19.94 3.21 9.48
CA MET A 1 18.92 2.97 10.51
C MET A 1 17.94 1.95 9.96
N LEU A 2 17.50 0.96 10.74
CA LEU A 2 16.55 -0.04 10.25
C LEU A 2 15.14 0.59 10.39
N ALA A 3 14.50 0.88 9.26
CA ALA A 3 13.10 1.31 9.23
C ALA A 3 12.18 0.09 9.30
N ASN A 4 11.09 0.20 10.03
CA ASN A 4 10.10 -0.86 10.15
C ASN A 4 8.99 -0.68 9.13
N PHE A 5 8.41 -1.80 8.69
CA PHE A 5 7.24 -1.78 7.83
C PHE A 5 6.00 -1.40 8.66
N GLU A 6 5.33 -0.32 8.29
CA GLU A 6 4.03 0.04 8.84
C GLU A 6 2.93 -0.58 7.98
N LYS A 7 1.95 -1.17 8.64
CA LYS A 7 0.73 -1.60 8.00
C LYS A 7 -0.42 -0.72 8.40
N ARG A 8 -1.16 -0.25 7.41
CA ARG A 8 -2.43 0.40 7.63
C ARG A 8 -3.60 -0.55 7.38
N ASN A 9 -4.58 -0.53 8.28
CA ASN A 9 -5.83 -1.26 8.11
C ASN A 9 -6.87 -0.31 7.53
N TYR A 10 -7.44 -0.70 6.40
CA TYR A 10 -8.61 -0.05 5.84
C TYR A 10 -9.86 -0.77 6.33
N ASN A 11 -10.93 -0.02 6.64
CA ASN A 11 -12.16 -0.61 7.17
C ASN A 11 -13.11 -1.15 6.08
N GLY A 12 -12.75 -1.00 4.80
CA GLY A 12 -13.58 -1.39 3.65
C GLY A 12 -12.77 -1.54 2.37
N LYS A 13 -13.43 -1.33 1.22
CA LYS A 13 -12.84 -1.39 -0.13
C LYS A 13 -12.18 -0.08 -0.56
N GLU A 14 -12.20 0.93 0.30
CA GLU A 14 -11.89 2.32 -0.03
C GLU A 14 -10.45 2.53 -0.47
N ARG A 15 -9.49 1.74 0.02
CA ARG A 15 -8.04 1.87 -0.28
C ARG A 15 -7.48 3.31 -0.11
N VAL A 16 -8.22 4.14 0.64
CA VAL A 16 -7.86 5.51 1.00
C VAL A 16 -8.06 5.66 2.49
N TRP A 17 -7.12 6.29 3.15
CA TRP A 17 -7.21 6.66 4.56
C TRP A 17 -6.86 8.14 4.71
N VAL A 18 -7.58 8.85 5.58
CA VAL A 18 -7.25 10.23 5.93
C VAL A 18 -7.23 10.40 7.45
N GLY A 19 -6.26 11.15 7.93
CA GLY A 19 -6.13 11.45 9.36
C GLY A 19 -5.54 12.84 9.58
N ARG A 20 -6.01 13.50 10.64
CA ARG A 20 -5.49 14.78 11.08
C ARG A 20 -4.81 14.58 12.42
N TYR A 21 -3.56 15.03 12.54
CA TYR A 21 -2.77 14.87 13.75
C TYR A 21 -2.32 16.22 14.29
N ARG A 22 -2.33 16.33 15.63
CA ARG A 22 -1.57 17.35 16.37
C ARG A 22 -0.26 16.73 16.86
N ASN A 23 0.83 17.49 16.76
CA ASN A 23 2.16 17.09 17.25
C ASN A 23 2.66 15.75 16.70
N LEU A 24 2.36 15.45 15.43
CA LEU A 24 2.75 14.17 14.84
C LEU A 24 4.26 13.95 14.90
N GLN A 25 4.64 12.88 15.56
CA GLN A 25 6.00 12.35 15.54
C GLN A 25 5.94 10.85 15.32
N ASN A 26 6.77 10.36 14.44
CA ASN A 26 6.87 8.93 14.19
C ASN A 26 8.32 8.47 14.03
N LEU A 27 8.53 7.18 14.23
CA LEU A 27 9.81 6.53 13.98
C LEU A 27 10.00 6.29 12.49
N PRO A 28 11.25 6.16 12.00
CA PRO A 28 11.52 5.76 10.63
C PRO A 28 10.78 4.48 10.27
N HIS A 29 9.96 4.57 9.23
CA HIS A 29 9.12 3.48 8.74
C HIS A 29 8.92 3.60 7.23
N TRP A 30 8.27 2.64 6.65
CA TRP A 30 7.84 2.63 5.26
C TRP A 30 6.57 1.78 5.12
N HIS A 31 5.77 2.08 4.11
CA HIS A 31 4.54 1.37 3.74
C HIS A 31 4.38 1.34 2.22
N LEU A 32 3.43 0.56 1.72
CA LEU A 32 3.21 0.41 0.27
C LEU A 32 2.35 1.53 -0.33
N GLU A 33 1.59 2.21 0.49
CA GLU A 33 0.72 3.31 0.10
C GLU A 33 1.54 4.54 -0.30
N SER A 34 0.99 5.35 -1.19
CA SER A 34 1.45 6.72 -1.40
C SER A 34 0.86 7.62 -0.31
N GLU A 35 1.62 8.61 0.12
CA GLU A 35 1.25 9.51 1.22
C GLU A 35 1.39 10.97 0.81
N LEU A 36 0.32 11.73 0.99
CA LEU A 36 0.31 13.18 0.86
C LEU A 36 0.15 13.80 2.23
N ILE A 37 1.15 14.58 2.65
CA ILE A 37 1.21 15.26 3.95
C ILE A 37 1.03 16.75 3.69
N TYR A 38 0.06 17.37 4.38
CA TYR A 38 -0.22 18.79 4.30
C TYR A 38 -0.14 19.44 5.68
N VAL A 39 0.60 20.53 5.81
CA VAL A 39 0.73 21.28 7.07
C VAL A 39 -0.41 22.29 7.17
N GLU A 40 -1.38 22.02 8.04
CA GLU A 40 -2.49 22.95 8.29
C GLU A 40 -2.05 24.14 9.15
N SER A 41 -1.19 23.89 10.16
CA SER A 41 -0.59 24.93 11.00
C SER A 41 0.71 24.46 11.62
N GLY A 42 1.62 25.40 11.91
CA GLY A 42 2.91 25.15 12.53
C GLY A 42 3.98 24.76 11.54
N GLU A 43 4.96 24.01 12.03
CA GLU A 43 6.14 23.57 11.26
C GLU A 43 6.42 22.10 11.52
N ILE A 44 6.86 21.39 10.49
CA ILE A 44 7.29 20.01 10.60
C ILE A 44 8.57 19.79 9.80
N ILE A 45 9.26 18.71 10.12
CA ILE A 45 10.35 18.18 9.30
C ILE A 45 9.92 16.79 8.85
N VAL A 46 9.87 16.57 7.55
CA VAL A 46 9.71 15.24 6.96
C VAL A 46 11.06 14.77 6.45
N SER A 47 11.49 13.59 6.84
CA SER A 47 12.66 12.94 6.25
C SER A 47 12.19 11.87 5.27
N ASP A 48 12.69 11.94 4.05
CA ASP A 48 12.44 10.96 3.00
C ASP A 48 13.77 10.39 2.53
N ASN A 49 13.93 9.07 2.66
CA ASN A 49 15.12 8.29 2.33
C ASN A 49 16.44 8.79 2.94
N HIS A 50 16.82 9.97 2.93
CA HIS A 50 17.98 10.61 3.58
C HIS A 50 17.91 12.13 3.49
N GLU A 51 16.96 12.65 2.74
CA GLU A 51 16.71 14.07 2.61
C GLU A 51 15.76 14.55 3.69
N LYS A 52 15.91 15.81 4.07
CA LYS A 52 15.04 16.44 5.07
C LYS A 52 14.35 17.64 4.47
N TYR A 53 13.06 17.65 4.56
CA TYR A 53 12.19 18.69 4.05
C TYR A 53 11.57 19.46 5.22
N PRO A 54 12.05 20.68 5.52
CA PRO A 54 11.34 21.57 6.43
C PRO A 54 10.09 22.09 5.72
N LEU A 55 8.95 21.93 6.38
CA LEU A 55 7.64 22.33 5.87
C LEU A 55 6.98 23.25 6.89
N ALA A 56 6.42 24.36 6.42
CA ALA A 56 5.64 25.31 7.19
C ALA A 56 4.15 25.23 6.81
N THR A 57 3.34 26.02 7.50
CA THR A 57 1.90 26.13 7.24
C THR A 57 1.60 26.35 5.74
N ARG A 58 0.74 25.52 5.16
CA ARG A 58 0.33 25.40 3.76
C ARG A 58 1.32 24.69 2.83
N ASP A 59 2.48 24.29 3.32
CA ASP A 59 3.36 23.40 2.55
C ASP A 59 2.78 21.98 2.49
N ALA A 60 3.14 21.27 1.44
CA ALA A 60 2.80 19.87 1.29
C ALA A 60 3.97 19.06 0.72
N ILE A 61 3.98 17.77 1.02
CA ILE A 61 4.94 16.81 0.49
C ILE A 61 4.22 15.55 0.04
N PHE A 62 4.65 14.98 -1.07
CA PHE A 62 4.16 13.73 -1.60
C PHE A 62 5.23 12.65 -1.54
N LEU A 63 4.98 11.60 -0.78
CA LEU A 63 5.85 10.44 -0.61
C LEU A 63 5.28 9.26 -1.40
N GLN A 64 6.13 8.61 -2.18
CA GLN A 64 5.72 7.42 -2.90
C GLN A 64 5.78 6.19 -2.00
N GLY A 65 4.88 5.24 -2.23
CA GLY A 65 4.86 4.00 -1.48
C GLY A 65 6.23 3.29 -1.51
N GLY A 66 6.72 2.86 -0.34
CA GLY A 66 7.99 2.20 -0.10
C GLY A 66 9.17 3.12 0.24
N ASP A 67 9.00 4.43 0.24
CA ASP A 67 10.06 5.33 0.69
C ASP A 67 10.14 5.31 2.22
N ILE A 68 11.39 5.24 2.73
CA ILE A 68 11.64 5.26 4.18
C ILE A 68 11.53 6.71 4.65
N HIS A 69 10.56 6.95 5.52
CA HIS A 69 10.31 8.30 5.99
C HIS A 69 9.99 8.36 7.49
N TYR A 70 10.06 9.56 8.04
CA TYR A 70 9.56 9.90 9.36
C TYR A 70 9.18 11.38 9.43
N ILE A 71 8.29 11.71 10.35
CA ILE A 71 7.79 13.07 10.59
C ILE A 71 8.19 13.50 11.99
N LYS A 72 8.61 14.74 12.13
CA LYS A 72 8.87 15.39 13.41
C LYS A 72 8.22 16.77 13.40
N SER A 73 7.14 16.92 14.14
CA SER A 73 6.42 18.18 14.29
C SER A 73 7.01 19.06 15.40
N SER A 74 6.96 20.37 15.20
CA SER A 74 7.09 21.36 16.28
C SER A 74 5.83 21.33 17.16
N PRO A 75 5.90 21.85 18.41
CA PRO A 75 4.72 21.93 19.28
C PRO A 75 3.54 22.64 18.60
N ASP A 76 2.33 22.13 18.85
CA ASP A 76 1.03 22.64 18.36
C ASP A 76 0.86 22.63 16.83
N SER A 77 1.75 21.97 16.11
CA SER A 77 1.59 21.78 14.67
C SER A 77 0.46 20.81 14.36
N ILE A 78 -0.33 21.13 13.34
CA ILE A 78 -1.42 20.28 12.83
C ILE A 78 -1.12 19.89 11.39
N VAL A 79 -1.19 18.60 11.13
CA VAL A 79 -0.98 18.02 9.81
C VAL A 79 -2.16 17.17 9.37
N ALA A 80 -2.53 17.27 8.11
CA ALA A 80 -3.46 16.38 7.45
C ALA A 80 -2.70 15.38 6.58
N ILE A 81 -3.04 14.10 6.71
CA ILE A 81 -2.41 13.00 5.97
C ILE A 81 -3.47 12.32 5.12
N ILE A 82 -3.17 12.13 3.85
CA ILE A 82 -3.95 11.31 2.92
C ILE A 82 -3.05 10.16 2.47
N LEU A 83 -3.42 8.95 2.86
CA LEU A 83 -2.78 7.71 2.40
C LEU A 83 -3.68 7.00 1.41
N PHE A 84 -3.11 6.48 0.35
CA PHE A 84 -3.86 5.74 -0.65
C PHE A 84 -3.02 4.66 -1.33
N ASP A 85 -3.69 3.56 -1.68
CA ASP A 85 -3.08 2.49 -2.45
C ASP A 85 -2.65 3.02 -3.83
N SER A 86 -1.37 2.87 -4.14
CA SER A 86 -0.78 3.36 -5.40
C SER A 86 -1.45 2.76 -6.65
N SER A 87 -2.10 1.60 -6.53
CA SER A 87 -2.83 0.96 -7.63
C SER A 87 -4.06 1.76 -8.09
N LEU A 88 -4.61 2.65 -7.23
CA LEU A 88 -5.71 3.55 -7.62
C LEU A 88 -5.30 4.50 -8.75
N LEU A 89 -4.01 4.80 -8.86
CA LEU A 89 -3.41 5.73 -9.81
C LEU A 89 -2.33 5.07 -10.68
N SER A 90 -2.45 3.77 -10.93
CA SER A 90 -1.43 2.98 -11.62
C SER A 90 -1.01 3.56 -12.99
N GLY A 91 -1.93 4.18 -13.73
CA GLY A 91 -1.62 4.84 -15.00
C GLY A 91 -0.70 6.06 -14.86
N ILE A 92 -0.82 6.82 -13.77
CA ILE A 92 -0.01 8.02 -13.52
C ILE A 92 1.29 7.65 -12.81
N LEU A 93 1.19 6.98 -11.67
CA LEU A 93 2.32 6.71 -10.78
C LEU A 93 3.30 5.66 -11.33
N LYS A 94 2.85 4.82 -12.27
CA LYS A 94 3.72 3.82 -12.91
C LYS A 94 4.66 4.46 -13.95
N GLU A 95 4.20 5.50 -14.63
CA GLU A 95 4.92 6.11 -15.76
C GLU A 95 5.60 7.43 -15.39
N HIS A 96 5.18 8.06 -14.28
CA HIS A 96 5.64 9.39 -13.89
C HIS A 96 6.05 9.43 -12.42
N ARG A 97 7.08 10.22 -12.14
CA ARG A 97 7.50 10.60 -10.79
C ARG A 97 7.67 12.10 -10.71
N LEU A 98 7.44 12.68 -9.54
CA LEU A 98 7.81 14.06 -9.28
C LEU A 98 9.33 14.18 -9.15
N ALA A 99 9.90 15.30 -9.62
CA ALA A 99 11.33 15.57 -9.50
C ALA A 99 11.76 15.79 -8.04
N GLY A 100 10.87 16.33 -7.20
CA GLY A 100 11.06 16.52 -5.76
C GLY A 100 9.87 16.00 -4.97
N ALA A 101 10.08 15.63 -3.71
CA ALA A 101 9.00 15.18 -2.84
C ALA A 101 8.16 16.38 -2.31
N LYS A 102 8.79 17.49 -1.93
CA LYS A 102 8.09 18.73 -1.53
C LYS A 102 7.41 19.34 -2.74
N LEU A 103 6.14 19.70 -2.61
CA LEU A 103 5.37 20.36 -3.67
C LEU A 103 5.72 21.85 -3.71
N GLU A 104 6.05 22.34 -4.91
CA GLU A 104 6.46 23.73 -5.12
C GLU A 104 5.26 24.68 -5.30
N HIS A 105 4.09 24.12 -5.67
CA HIS A 105 2.88 24.88 -5.89
C HIS A 105 1.84 24.65 -4.78
N SER A 106 0.88 25.55 -4.69
CA SER A 106 -0.23 25.43 -3.75
C SER A 106 -1.41 24.71 -4.39
N TYR A 107 -2.02 23.78 -3.61
CA TYR A 107 -3.14 22.96 -4.02
C TYR A 107 -4.25 22.99 -2.97
N PRO A 108 -5.53 22.76 -3.33
CA PRO A 108 -6.65 22.75 -2.39
C PRO A 108 -6.72 21.46 -1.56
N ILE A 109 -5.57 20.98 -1.04
CA ILE A 109 -5.44 19.68 -0.36
C ILE A 109 -6.39 19.59 0.83
N LYS A 110 -6.55 20.68 1.59
CA LYS A 110 -7.45 20.72 2.74
C LYS A 110 -8.90 20.43 2.33
N GLU A 111 -9.37 21.00 1.22
CA GLU A 111 -10.75 20.78 0.74
C GLU A 111 -10.96 19.33 0.30
N TYR A 112 -9.98 18.74 -0.39
CA TYR A 112 -10.02 17.33 -0.78
C TYR A 112 -10.00 16.41 0.44
N PHE A 113 -9.15 16.71 1.42
CA PHE A 113 -9.10 15.99 2.70
C PHE A 113 -10.47 16.00 3.41
N GLU A 114 -11.11 17.16 3.54
CA GLU A 114 -12.41 17.28 4.19
C GLU A 114 -13.51 16.53 3.43
N LYS A 115 -13.53 16.59 2.09
CA LYS A 115 -14.44 15.80 1.26
C LYS A 115 -14.22 14.29 1.45
N MET A 116 -12.98 13.82 1.47
CA MET A 116 -12.67 12.41 1.72
C MET A 116 -13.08 11.97 3.13
N GLN A 117 -12.85 12.82 4.14
CA GLN A 117 -13.26 12.54 5.52
C GLN A 117 -14.78 12.37 5.65
N ILE A 118 -15.56 13.22 4.95
CA ILE A 118 -17.02 13.11 4.91
C ILE A 118 -17.46 11.79 4.26
N GLU A 119 -16.86 11.42 3.13
CA GLU A 119 -17.19 10.17 2.44
C GLU A 119 -16.85 8.93 3.30
N LEU A 120 -15.70 8.93 3.95
CA LEU A 120 -15.29 7.84 4.85
C LEU A 120 -16.19 7.72 6.08
N LYS A 121 -16.68 8.83 6.62
CA LYS A 121 -17.63 8.82 7.75
C LYS A 121 -19.03 8.40 7.35
N SER A 122 -19.50 8.85 6.20
CA SER A 122 -20.89 8.62 5.76
C SER A 122 -21.12 7.28 5.09
N GLN A 123 -20.09 6.74 4.45
CA GLN A 123 -20.10 5.46 3.71
C GLN A 123 -21.34 5.25 2.84
N LYS A 124 -21.78 6.33 2.15
CA LYS A 124 -22.91 6.25 1.23
C LYS A 124 -22.61 5.31 0.06
N MET A 125 -23.64 4.89 -0.64
CA MET A 125 -23.49 4.07 -1.85
C MET A 125 -22.45 4.70 -2.78
N PHE A 126 -21.47 3.88 -3.25
CA PHE A 126 -20.35 4.28 -4.11
C PHE A 126 -19.32 5.23 -3.45
N TYR A 127 -19.25 5.29 -2.11
CA TYR A 127 -18.26 6.12 -1.43
C TYR A 127 -16.81 5.78 -1.82
N ASP A 128 -16.51 4.51 -2.06
CA ASP A 128 -15.22 4.03 -2.53
C ASP A 128 -14.84 4.58 -3.91
N LEU A 129 -15.80 4.60 -4.85
CA LEU A 129 -15.61 5.22 -6.17
C LEU A 129 -15.45 6.74 -6.05
N LYS A 130 -16.19 7.36 -5.12
CA LYS A 130 -16.05 8.79 -4.86
C LYS A 130 -14.69 9.15 -4.28
N LEU A 131 -14.18 8.38 -3.33
CA LEU A 131 -12.82 8.53 -2.79
C LEU A 131 -11.76 8.39 -3.89
N ARG A 132 -11.90 7.37 -4.75
CA ARG A 132 -11.02 7.18 -5.90
C ARG A 132 -11.05 8.39 -6.84
N SER A 133 -12.23 8.93 -7.14
CA SER A 133 -12.37 10.13 -7.97
C SER A 133 -11.67 11.34 -7.35
N LEU A 134 -11.87 11.59 -6.05
CA LEU A 134 -11.26 12.69 -5.34
C LEU A 134 -9.73 12.62 -5.34
N ILE A 135 -9.16 11.45 -5.03
CA ILE A 135 -7.71 11.32 -5.03
C ILE A 135 -7.13 11.39 -6.44
N THR A 136 -7.81 10.83 -7.44
CA THR A 136 -7.39 10.90 -8.83
C THR A 136 -7.34 12.34 -9.32
N ASP A 137 -8.38 13.11 -9.05
CA ASP A 137 -8.49 14.51 -9.46
C ASP A 137 -7.38 15.38 -8.84
N LEU A 138 -7.20 15.27 -7.51
CA LEU A 138 -6.13 15.97 -6.79
C LEU A 138 -4.74 15.63 -7.36
N MET A 139 -4.46 14.35 -7.58
CA MET A 139 -3.14 13.92 -8.06
C MET A 139 -2.90 14.33 -9.53
N ILE A 140 -3.94 14.36 -10.37
CA ILE A 140 -3.82 14.91 -11.73
C ILE A 140 -3.45 16.40 -11.67
N GLU A 141 -4.05 17.19 -10.78
CA GLU A 141 -3.68 18.59 -10.62
C GLU A 141 -2.21 18.77 -10.20
N ILE A 142 -1.75 17.93 -9.26
CA ILE A 142 -0.36 17.95 -8.78
C ILE A 142 0.58 17.58 -9.93
N PHE A 143 0.40 16.44 -10.59
CA PHE A 143 1.29 15.96 -11.65
C PHE A 143 1.29 16.82 -12.93
N ARG A 144 0.28 17.68 -13.11
CA ARG A 144 0.25 18.65 -14.22
C ARG A 144 1.04 19.92 -13.95
N LYS A 145 1.27 20.28 -12.69
CA LYS A 145 1.91 21.54 -12.31
C LYS A 145 3.33 21.37 -11.78
N GLU A 146 3.60 20.24 -11.12
CA GLU A 146 4.92 19.95 -10.58
C GLU A 146 5.87 19.47 -11.68
N GLU A 147 7.15 19.71 -11.50
CA GLU A 147 8.19 19.17 -12.36
C GLU A 147 8.25 17.64 -12.25
N LEU A 148 8.23 16.99 -13.41
CA LEU A 148 8.37 15.54 -13.45
C LEU A 148 9.84 15.15 -13.59
N ALA A 149 10.25 14.11 -12.89
CA ALA A 149 11.59 13.56 -13.04
C ALA A 149 11.80 13.17 -14.51
N ALA A 150 12.95 13.57 -15.07
CA ALA A 150 13.38 13.10 -16.38
C ALA A 150 13.36 11.56 -16.37
N GLN A 151 12.85 10.96 -17.46
CA GLN A 151 12.58 9.50 -17.58
C GLN A 151 13.52 8.65 -16.71
N ILE A 152 12.94 7.83 -15.89
CA ILE A 152 13.63 6.95 -14.93
C ILE A 152 14.71 6.17 -15.71
N GLN A 153 15.95 6.68 -15.71
CA GLN A 153 17.07 5.79 -16.01
C GLN A 153 17.07 4.75 -14.91
N PRO A 154 17.29 3.48 -15.21
CA PRO A 154 17.38 2.43 -14.19
C PRO A 154 18.69 2.60 -13.40
N GLU A 155 18.79 3.71 -12.67
CA GLU A 155 19.84 3.87 -11.69
C GLU A 155 19.53 2.93 -10.53
N LYS A 156 20.53 2.14 -10.15
CA LYS A 156 20.61 1.20 -9.03
C LYS A 156 19.36 1.20 -8.15
N HIS A 157 18.36 0.44 -8.60
CA HIS A 157 17.16 0.20 -7.80
C HIS A 157 17.58 -0.19 -6.39
N SER A 158 17.10 0.55 -5.39
CA SER A 158 17.29 0.13 -4.01
C SER A 158 16.70 -1.28 -3.85
N SER A 159 17.16 -2.03 -2.86
CA SER A 159 16.57 -3.36 -2.60
C SER A 159 15.05 -3.27 -2.36
N ILE A 160 14.55 -2.10 -1.98
CA ILE A 160 13.12 -1.82 -1.77
C ILE A 160 12.41 -1.58 -3.10
N ASP A 161 13.01 -0.86 -4.06
CA ASP A 161 12.42 -0.68 -5.39
C ASP A 161 12.33 -2.02 -6.13
N ASN A 162 13.37 -2.84 -6.03
CA ASN A 162 13.32 -4.21 -6.54
C ASN A 162 12.23 -5.03 -5.87
N TYR A 163 12.01 -4.83 -4.58
CA TYR A 163 10.93 -5.50 -3.86
C TYR A 163 9.54 -5.04 -4.32
N LYS A 164 9.31 -3.74 -4.52
CA LYS A 164 8.06 -3.21 -5.10
C LYS A 164 7.79 -3.81 -6.49
N ASN A 165 8.82 -3.83 -7.34
CA ASN A 165 8.72 -4.43 -8.66
C ASN A 165 8.43 -5.93 -8.58
N LEU A 166 9.03 -6.65 -7.61
CA LEU A 166 8.71 -8.05 -7.35
C LEU A 166 7.25 -8.24 -6.94
N LEU A 167 6.69 -7.37 -6.08
CA LEU A 167 5.28 -7.48 -5.71
C LEU A 167 4.35 -7.32 -6.93
N SER A 168 4.64 -6.37 -7.83
CA SER A 168 3.91 -6.22 -9.10
C SER A 168 4.06 -7.44 -10.00
N GLU A 169 5.25 -8.04 -10.04
CA GLU A 169 5.52 -9.26 -10.80
C GLU A 169 4.72 -10.45 -10.23
N ILE A 170 4.64 -10.57 -8.91
CA ILE A 170 3.82 -11.60 -8.24
C ILE A 170 2.35 -11.43 -8.60
N GLU A 171 1.80 -10.21 -8.61
CA GLU A 171 0.40 -9.96 -8.98
C GLU A 171 0.06 -10.37 -10.42
N THR A 172 1.05 -10.33 -11.32
CA THR A 172 0.86 -10.70 -12.73
C THR A 172 1.16 -12.16 -13.04
N LYS A 173 2.02 -12.81 -12.23
CA LYS A 173 2.54 -14.17 -12.48
C LYS A 173 2.28 -15.12 -11.31
N TYR A 174 1.28 -14.82 -10.48
CA TYR A 174 0.99 -15.54 -9.24
C TYR A 174 0.77 -17.04 -9.44
N ASP A 175 0.25 -17.44 -10.60
CA ASP A 175 -0.10 -18.82 -10.92
C ASP A 175 1.13 -19.72 -11.15
N TYR A 176 2.25 -19.15 -11.60
CA TYR A 176 3.46 -19.95 -11.91
C TYR A 176 4.76 -19.46 -11.30
N ILE A 177 4.83 -18.23 -10.73
CA ILE A 177 6.07 -17.73 -10.12
C ILE A 177 6.51 -18.62 -8.96
N THR A 178 7.79 -18.97 -8.95
CA THR A 178 8.40 -19.78 -7.91
C THR A 178 9.23 -18.93 -6.93
N PHE A 179 9.64 -19.56 -5.82
CA PHE A 179 10.56 -18.94 -4.86
C PHE A 179 11.90 -18.59 -5.49
N SER A 180 12.42 -19.46 -6.34
CA SER A 180 13.70 -19.27 -7.04
C SER A 180 13.59 -18.10 -8.03
N ASP A 181 12.50 -18.04 -8.83
CA ASP A 181 12.27 -16.92 -9.76
C ASP A 181 12.25 -15.58 -9.03
N ALA A 182 11.61 -15.51 -7.86
CA ALA A 182 11.54 -14.31 -7.06
C ALA A 182 12.90 -13.90 -6.47
N ALA A 183 13.71 -14.87 -6.04
CA ALA A 183 15.06 -14.62 -5.55
C ALA A 183 15.97 -14.11 -6.69
N ASP A 184 15.87 -14.71 -7.87
CA ASP A 184 16.62 -14.31 -9.07
C ASP A 184 16.20 -12.94 -9.56
N PHE A 185 14.90 -12.62 -9.54
CA PHE A 185 14.37 -11.29 -9.85
C PHE A 185 14.99 -10.22 -8.95
N MET A 186 15.09 -10.50 -7.66
CA MET A 186 15.72 -9.64 -6.67
C MET A 186 17.25 -9.61 -6.76
N LYS A 187 17.86 -10.48 -7.58
CA LYS A 187 19.32 -10.71 -7.65
C LYS A 187 19.92 -11.06 -6.29
N LEU A 188 19.21 -11.87 -5.52
CA LEU A 188 19.61 -12.33 -4.19
C LEU A 188 19.74 -13.86 -4.17
N SER A 189 20.65 -14.38 -3.34
CA SER A 189 20.64 -15.82 -3.06
C SER A 189 19.36 -16.20 -2.29
N GLU A 190 18.84 -17.41 -2.49
CA GLU A 190 17.61 -17.89 -1.84
C GLU A 190 17.62 -17.73 -0.31
N PRO A 191 18.70 -18.06 0.43
CA PRO A 191 18.73 -17.84 1.88
C PRO A 191 18.66 -16.35 2.27
N TYR A 192 19.31 -15.49 1.47
CA TYR A 192 19.25 -14.04 1.73
C TYR A 192 17.88 -13.47 1.36
N PHE A 193 17.31 -13.88 0.23
CA PHE A 193 15.97 -13.51 -0.20
C PHE A 193 14.91 -13.90 0.85
N SER A 194 14.98 -15.13 1.38
CA SER A 194 14.05 -15.56 2.45
C SER A 194 14.09 -14.65 3.67
N LYS A 195 15.29 -14.30 4.14
CA LYS A 195 15.47 -13.37 5.27
C LYS A 195 15.01 -11.95 4.94
N PHE A 196 15.38 -11.46 3.75
CA PHE A 196 15.00 -10.13 3.27
C PHE A 196 13.49 -10.02 3.14
N PHE A 197 12.85 -10.95 2.40
CA PHE A 197 11.41 -10.94 2.18
C PHE A 197 10.64 -10.98 3.50
N ARG A 198 11.02 -11.87 4.41
CA ARG A 198 10.39 -11.95 5.73
C ARG A 198 10.59 -10.69 6.56
N LYS A 199 11.75 -10.04 6.46
CA LYS A 199 12.04 -8.79 7.18
C LYS A 199 11.20 -7.63 6.64
N VAL A 200 11.01 -7.56 5.33
CA VAL A 200 10.33 -6.46 4.63
C VAL A 200 8.82 -6.64 4.63
N SER A 201 8.32 -7.84 4.29
CA SER A 201 6.88 -8.14 4.25
C SER A 201 6.32 -8.65 5.57
N GLY A 202 7.22 -9.15 6.44
CA GLY A 202 6.94 -9.77 7.69
C GLY A 202 6.36 -11.16 7.66
N MET A 203 6.19 -11.72 6.49
CA MET A 203 5.77 -13.10 6.26
C MET A 203 6.73 -13.79 5.30
N THR A 204 6.64 -15.11 5.18
CA THR A 204 7.42 -15.81 4.17
C THR A 204 6.86 -15.53 2.78
N PHE A 205 7.71 -15.62 1.75
CA PHE A 205 7.29 -15.52 0.36
C PHE A 205 6.13 -16.47 0.02
N SER A 206 6.21 -17.72 0.50
CA SER A 206 5.14 -18.71 0.27
C SER A 206 3.81 -18.32 0.91
N GLN A 207 3.84 -17.70 2.10
CA GLN A 207 2.62 -17.17 2.72
C GLN A 207 2.02 -16.03 1.91
N TYR A 208 2.86 -15.10 1.44
CA TYR A 208 2.43 -13.99 0.59
C TYR A 208 1.84 -14.49 -0.73
N LEU A 209 2.56 -15.35 -1.44
CA LEU A 209 2.11 -15.92 -2.71
C LEU A 209 0.80 -16.69 -2.58
N ASN A 210 0.66 -17.50 -1.51
CA ASN A 210 -0.59 -18.21 -1.23
C ASN A 210 -1.76 -17.26 -0.97
N ALA A 211 -1.52 -16.11 -0.33
CA ALA A 211 -2.56 -15.10 -0.13
C ALA A 211 -3.02 -14.48 -1.46
N VAL A 212 -2.08 -14.13 -2.35
CA VAL A 212 -2.39 -13.61 -3.70
C VAL A 212 -3.17 -14.65 -4.51
N ARG A 213 -2.68 -15.89 -4.56
CA ARG A 213 -3.36 -17.01 -5.24
C ARG A 213 -4.78 -17.23 -4.75
N LEU A 214 -4.97 -17.12 -3.44
CA LEU A 214 -6.28 -17.30 -2.83
C LEU A 214 -7.25 -16.17 -3.18
N GLU A 215 -6.78 -14.92 -3.24
CA GLU A 215 -7.57 -13.76 -3.65
C GLU A 215 -8.17 -14.00 -5.05
N HIS A 216 -7.31 -14.38 -6.00
CA HIS A 216 -7.75 -14.72 -7.36
C HIS A 216 -8.70 -15.94 -7.40
N ALA A 217 -8.43 -16.96 -6.57
CA ALA A 217 -9.31 -18.12 -6.49
C ALA A 217 -10.72 -17.77 -5.96
N ILE A 218 -10.82 -16.89 -4.97
CA ILE A 218 -12.08 -16.39 -4.43
C ILE A 218 -12.84 -15.59 -5.49
N GLU A 219 -12.16 -14.75 -6.28
CA GLU A 219 -12.80 -14.05 -7.40
C GLU A 219 -13.35 -15.03 -8.47
N LEU A 220 -12.56 -16.03 -8.83
CA LEU A 220 -13.02 -17.06 -9.76
C LEU A 220 -14.20 -17.88 -9.20
N LEU A 221 -14.20 -18.22 -7.92
CA LEU A 221 -15.32 -18.93 -7.28
C LEU A 221 -16.60 -18.09 -7.29
N LYS A 222 -16.49 -16.77 -7.08
CA LYS A 222 -17.65 -15.85 -7.09
C LYS A 222 -18.22 -15.65 -8.49
N ASN A 223 -17.36 -15.54 -9.48
CA ASN A 223 -17.71 -15.23 -10.87
C ASN A 223 -17.61 -16.46 -11.77
N ASN A 224 -17.91 -17.65 -11.24
CA ASN A 224 -17.74 -18.93 -11.93
C ASN A 224 -18.82 -19.16 -13.01
N THR A 225 -18.86 -18.32 -14.04
CA THR A 225 -19.78 -18.45 -15.17
C THR A 225 -19.47 -19.66 -16.07
N GLU A 226 -18.23 -20.12 -16.06
CA GLU A 226 -17.76 -21.29 -16.81
C GLU A 226 -18.04 -22.62 -16.09
N HIS A 227 -18.64 -22.59 -14.89
CA HIS A 227 -18.92 -23.76 -14.06
C HIS A 227 -17.68 -24.64 -13.77
N LEU A 228 -16.53 -24.02 -13.62
CA LEU A 228 -15.28 -24.72 -13.30
C LEU A 228 -15.39 -25.48 -11.98
N ALA A 229 -14.84 -26.68 -11.92
CA ALA A 229 -14.69 -27.40 -10.68
C ALA A 229 -13.68 -26.69 -9.75
N ILE A 230 -13.85 -26.86 -8.43
CA ILE A 230 -12.93 -26.28 -7.44
C ILE A 230 -11.47 -26.71 -7.70
N THR A 231 -11.27 -27.92 -8.20
CA THR A 231 -9.95 -28.45 -8.59
C THR A 231 -9.33 -27.68 -9.76
N GLU A 232 -10.15 -27.27 -10.72
CA GLU A 232 -9.69 -26.50 -11.89
C GLU A 232 -9.38 -25.06 -11.49
N ILE A 233 -10.18 -24.45 -10.62
CA ILE A 233 -9.92 -23.13 -10.05
C ILE A 233 -8.60 -23.14 -9.26
N ALA A 234 -8.40 -24.15 -8.40
CA ALA A 234 -7.15 -24.29 -7.65
C ALA A 234 -5.94 -24.39 -8.58
N ALA A 235 -6.01 -25.19 -9.64
CA ALA A 235 -4.93 -25.34 -10.62
C ALA A 235 -4.67 -24.04 -11.40
N LYS A 236 -5.72 -23.34 -11.86
CA LYS A 236 -5.63 -22.04 -12.55
C LYS A 236 -4.97 -20.96 -11.66
N CYS A 237 -5.13 -21.08 -10.34
CA CYS A 237 -4.49 -20.17 -9.38
C CYS A 237 -3.11 -20.63 -8.89
N GLY A 238 -2.51 -21.64 -9.53
CA GLY A 238 -1.15 -22.07 -9.24
C GLY A 238 -0.99 -22.96 -8.01
N PHE A 239 -2.08 -23.58 -7.51
CA PHE A 239 -1.97 -24.57 -6.45
C PHE A 239 -1.70 -25.97 -7.05
N ASP A 240 -0.56 -26.57 -6.68
CA ASP A 240 -0.14 -27.88 -7.18
C ASP A 240 -1.10 -29.01 -6.81
N THR A 241 -1.79 -28.90 -5.68
CA THR A 241 -2.72 -29.91 -5.20
C THR A 241 -3.97 -29.29 -4.57
N ILE A 242 -5.12 -29.94 -4.78
CA ILE A 242 -6.39 -29.56 -4.14
C ILE A 242 -6.31 -29.64 -2.60
N ARG A 243 -5.47 -30.53 -2.06
CA ARG A 243 -5.26 -30.64 -0.61
C ARG A 243 -4.57 -29.39 -0.05
N HIS A 244 -3.54 -28.89 -0.77
CA HIS A 244 -2.86 -27.66 -0.40
C HIS A 244 -3.80 -26.47 -0.48
N PHE A 245 -4.54 -26.34 -1.58
CA PHE A 245 -5.55 -25.29 -1.76
C PHE A 245 -6.58 -25.28 -0.62
N ASN A 246 -7.22 -26.41 -0.32
CA ASN A 246 -8.23 -26.49 0.71
C ASN A 246 -7.68 -26.13 2.10
N ARG A 247 -6.44 -26.53 2.41
CA ARG A 247 -5.78 -26.15 3.66
C ARG A 247 -5.57 -24.65 3.71
N VAL A 248 -4.94 -24.04 2.70
CA VAL A 248 -4.69 -22.60 2.63
C VAL A 248 -6.00 -21.82 2.69
N PHE A 249 -7.02 -22.27 1.94
CA PHE A 249 -8.34 -21.65 1.95
C PHE A 249 -8.94 -21.64 3.37
N LYS A 250 -8.91 -22.79 4.05
CA LYS A 250 -9.45 -22.91 5.41
C LYS A 250 -8.65 -22.12 6.43
N ASP A 251 -7.30 -22.17 6.34
CA ASP A 251 -6.42 -21.45 7.27
C ASP A 251 -6.64 -19.93 7.20
N ILE A 252 -6.95 -19.43 6.01
CA ILE A 252 -7.11 -18.01 5.75
C ILE A 252 -8.54 -17.52 5.96
N THR A 253 -9.55 -18.28 5.48
CA THR A 253 -10.96 -17.84 5.50
C THR A 253 -11.76 -18.41 6.66
N GLY A 254 -11.22 -19.41 7.37
CA GLY A 254 -11.91 -20.15 8.43
C GLY A 254 -12.92 -21.18 7.92
N MET A 255 -13.17 -21.27 6.59
CA MET A 255 -14.16 -22.15 5.99
C MET A 255 -13.61 -22.95 4.82
N SER A 256 -14.35 -23.94 4.32
CA SER A 256 -13.98 -24.63 3.08
C SER A 256 -14.47 -23.87 1.84
N PRO A 257 -13.85 -24.08 0.66
CA PRO A 257 -14.31 -23.42 -0.59
C PRO A 257 -15.78 -23.66 -0.92
N ARG A 258 -16.32 -24.83 -0.55
CA ARG A 258 -17.75 -25.19 -0.76
C ARG A 258 -18.70 -24.42 0.14
N GLN A 259 -18.22 -23.94 1.29
CA GLN A 259 -19.02 -23.22 2.29
C GLN A 259 -18.96 -21.71 2.08
N MET A 260 -18.19 -21.23 1.10
CA MET A 260 -18.02 -19.81 0.87
C MET A 260 -19.33 -19.17 0.39
N PRO A 261 -19.84 -18.14 1.08
CA PRO A 261 -21.00 -17.37 0.64
C PRO A 261 -20.72 -16.65 -0.68
N SER A 262 -21.73 -16.45 -1.51
CA SER A 262 -21.60 -15.76 -2.80
C SER A 262 -21.21 -14.29 -2.67
N ASP A 263 -21.55 -13.67 -1.55
CA ASP A 263 -21.22 -12.29 -1.20
C ASP A 263 -19.94 -12.15 -0.36
N TYR A 264 -19.22 -13.28 -0.13
CA TYR A 264 -17.99 -13.27 0.66
C TYR A 264 -16.96 -12.30 0.09
N VAL A 265 -16.42 -11.45 0.96
CA VAL A 265 -15.31 -10.54 0.63
C VAL A 265 -14.11 -10.96 1.46
N LEU A 266 -13.05 -11.35 0.78
CA LEU A 266 -11.79 -11.66 1.44
C LEU A 266 -11.17 -10.36 1.98
N ASP A 267 -11.02 -10.29 3.29
CA ASP A 267 -10.13 -9.28 3.86
C ASP A 267 -8.68 -9.77 3.74
N VAL A 268 -8.01 -9.36 2.68
CA VAL A 268 -6.60 -9.73 2.44
C VAL A 268 -5.63 -9.06 3.40
N ARG A 269 -6.08 -8.06 4.13
CA ARG A 269 -5.25 -7.28 5.06
C ARG A 269 -4.68 -8.11 6.22
N PRO A 270 -5.47 -8.93 6.94
CA PRO A 270 -4.91 -9.81 7.97
C PRO A 270 -3.97 -10.87 7.43
N ILE A 271 -4.13 -11.24 6.14
CA ILE A 271 -3.43 -12.34 5.50
C ILE A 271 -2.05 -11.91 5.02
N ARG A 272 -1.98 -10.69 4.49
CA ARG A 272 -0.74 -10.08 4.01
C ARG A 272 0.02 -9.37 5.14
N THR A 273 -0.41 -9.57 6.39
CA THR A 273 0.18 -8.94 7.56
C THR A 273 0.55 -9.88 8.66
N ILE A 274 1.59 -9.46 9.34
CA ILE A 274 2.07 -10.09 10.56
C ILE A 274 1.23 -9.66 11.74
N SER A 275 1.25 -10.56 12.73
CA SER A 275 0.51 -10.52 13.99
C SER A 275 0.68 -9.26 14.84
N ASP A 276 1.71 -8.44 14.63
CA ASP A 276 1.93 -7.22 15.40
C ASP A 276 2.16 -6.05 14.45
N ALA A 277 1.08 -5.37 14.06
CA ALA A 277 1.13 -4.16 13.28
C ALA A 277 2.02 -3.13 14.01
N PHE A 278 3.20 -2.87 13.47
CA PHE A 278 4.05 -1.80 13.97
C PHE A 278 3.36 -0.47 13.72
N ASN A 279 3.08 0.26 14.79
CA ASN A 279 2.61 1.63 14.71
C ASN A 279 3.81 2.56 14.95
N PRO A 280 4.30 3.29 13.94
CA PRO A 280 5.44 4.18 14.09
C PRO A 280 5.13 5.43 14.91
N THR A 281 3.85 5.74 15.12
CA THR A 281 3.39 6.98 15.77
C THR A 281 3.77 6.99 17.25
N LEU A 282 4.44 8.05 17.69
CA LEU A 282 4.86 8.22 19.07
C LEU A 282 3.71 8.74 19.95
N GLN A 283 3.81 8.46 21.27
CA GLN A 283 2.74 8.74 22.25
C GLN A 283 2.33 10.22 22.35
N ASN A 284 3.19 11.16 21.96
CA ASN A 284 2.89 12.59 21.98
C ASN A 284 2.05 13.08 20.80
N SER A 285 1.76 12.20 19.86
CA SER A 285 0.95 12.49 18.68
C SER A 285 -0.52 12.25 18.99
N GLU A 286 -1.36 13.23 18.70
CA GLU A 286 -2.81 13.17 18.93
C GLU A 286 -3.55 13.11 17.59
N LEU A 287 -4.34 12.07 17.37
CA LEU A 287 -5.27 11.97 16.23
C LEU A 287 -6.53 12.79 16.55
N LEU A 288 -6.87 13.77 15.69
CA LEU A 288 -7.96 14.73 15.85
C LEU A 288 -9.27 14.27 15.18
#